data_6f2dceeafce52fe9b5691e8480f6df5e
#
_entry.id   6f2dceeafce52fe9b5691e8480f6df5e
#
_cell.length_a   1.000
_cell.length_b   1.000
_cell.length_c   1.000
_cell.angle_alpha   90.00
_cell.angle_beta   90.00
_cell.angle_gamma   90.00
#
_symmetry.space_group_name_H-M   'P 1'
#
loop_
_entity.id
_entity.type
_entity.pdbx_description
1 polymer ?
#
loop_
_entity_poly.entity_id
_entity_poly.type
_entity_poly.pdbx_seq_one_letter_code
_entity_poly.pdbx_strand_id
1 'polypeptide(L)'
;MQTEHRTLGGLRVYKDVMSVKDVPDKITVDWLLDNVDLTFQGYTQSIVAIEFFNFIRLTLGEEPENENSLAHYFLVDVIFMQDTVRDYLMIRGIDYDKIKGRTAVLCCREFAKSTIIGSFVPLYVAWKGELPGFGKVNYGLYVGDSMRNNVKTTMNTIEQVYLESEWLQTQFESARFTDELVELVRLPRTAAEIALYENAMALGKKPTQVPGRSKRKFAMRGVGAQTGTRGTRSGLQRPQFAIIDDVVPSEAEANSDTILEGIESTIESDVLNALHGAGSFAIIIGTPYNKKDPVYARVESKTWVPVVFPICERIHEDLTISEFRGVWENRHSYSKVMKRYLDSVNSNKTRSFMQELMLRITSEKDKVVPNDYINKFNRDDVLKNGDKYNWYITTDFTTTGGTGNDFSGIAVWAVSSNGDYLLVDLVLKKMELTMQYNELFRLVNRYKRFTGLIEAGIEIDGQQKIHLFAIKALMTKKNEYFTIAKQKGGVREGILSKQGKGGKEGRFSVMVPLFQAGKIHIARELDDTSSMRELMNELEYVTYDEHGRVQFGSVHDDGLDLISQLALMNIYTPSEDMVALSNKYKDPMWYDSEPDINYTNSYIV
;
A
#
# COMPACT_ATOMS: atom_id res chain seq x y z
N MET A 1 18.58 34.04 4.09
CA MET A 1 17.86 33.47 5.23
C MET A 1 18.85 32.66 6.05
N GLN A 2 19.15 33.10 7.28
CA GLN A 2 20.06 32.40 8.18
C GLN A 2 19.29 31.18 8.76
N THR A 3 19.74 29.98 8.48
CA THR A 3 19.26 28.74 9.09
C THR A 3 19.79 28.68 10.53
N GLU A 4 18.93 28.83 11.52
CA GLU A 4 19.28 28.55 12.91
C GLU A 4 19.53 27.04 13.09
N HIS A 5 20.74 26.70 13.49
CA HIS A 5 21.12 25.35 13.86
C HIS A 5 20.89 25.15 15.37
N ARG A 6 20.04 24.23 15.75
CA ARG A 6 19.98 23.73 17.13
C ARG A 6 20.80 22.45 17.24
N THR A 7 21.72 22.43 18.19
CA THR A 7 22.53 21.25 18.52
C THR A 7 21.88 20.54 19.72
N LEU A 8 21.37 19.35 19.52
CA LEU A 8 20.98 18.43 20.60
C LEU A 8 21.99 17.29 20.60
N GLY A 9 22.73 17.15 21.71
CA GLY A 9 23.67 16.03 21.88
C GLY A 9 24.80 15.92 20.85
N GLY A 10 25.27 17.05 20.26
CA GLY A 10 26.37 17.07 19.30
C GLY A 10 25.98 16.80 17.83
N LEU A 11 24.72 16.49 17.53
CA LEU A 11 24.20 16.32 16.18
C LEU A 11 23.65 17.63 15.61
N ARG A 12 24.00 17.94 14.37
CA ARG A 12 23.39 19.06 13.63
C ARG A 12 22.00 18.62 13.14
N VAL A 13 20.96 19.18 13.75
CA VAL A 13 19.57 18.97 13.31
C VAL A 13 19.27 19.99 12.21
N TYR A 14 19.02 19.51 10.99
CA TYR A 14 18.57 20.35 9.89
C TYR A 14 17.08 20.70 10.03
N LYS A 15 16.70 21.91 9.60
CA LYS A 15 15.40 22.53 9.83
C LYS A 15 14.21 21.85 9.12
N ASP A 16 14.48 20.90 8.22
CA ASP A 16 13.46 20.16 7.47
C ASP A 16 13.10 18.80 8.09
N VAL A 17 13.61 18.52 9.29
CA VAL A 17 13.18 17.35 10.06
C VAL A 17 11.86 17.69 10.74
N MET A 18 10.88 16.85 10.58
CA MET A 18 9.55 16.93 11.17
C MET A 18 9.61 17.41 12.63
N SER A 19 8.87 18.44 12.96
CA SER A 19 8.76 18.92 14.33
C SER A 19 8.02 17.89 15.16
N VAL A 20 8.43 17.62 16.40
CA VAL A 20 7.71 16.74 17.34
C VAL A 20 6.23 17.15 17.51
N LYS A 21 5.89 18.40 17.20
CA LYS A 21 4.52 18.92 17.23
C LYS A 21 3.62 18.39 16.09
N ASP A 22 4.21 17.83 15.03
CA ASP A 22 3.48 17.34 13.87
C ASP A 22 3.20 15.83 13.96
N VAL A 23 3.66 15.17 15.03
CA VAL A 23 3.42 13.75 15.27
C VAL A 23 2.02 13.58 15.90
N PRO A 24 1.16 12.73 15.34
CA PRO A 24 -0.19 12.51 15.87
C PRO A 24 -0.13 11.75 17.22
N ASP A 25 -1.17 11.90 18.02
CA ASP A 25 -1.32 11.17 19.29
C ASP A 25 -1.31 9.64 19.10
N LYS A 26 -1.80 9.17 17.95
CA LYS A 26 -1.75 7.78 17.51
C LYS A 26 -0.99 7.69 16.20
N ILE A 27 0.14 7.00 16.22
CA ILE A 27 0.91 6.69 15.01
C ILE A 27 0.21 5.52 14.30
N THR A 28 -0.22 5.75 13.05
CA THR A 28 -0.82 4.72 12.18
C THR A 28 0.19 4.27 11.13
N VAL A 29 -0.05 3.11 10.51
CA VAL A 29 0.79 2.64 9.38
C VAL A 29 0.70 3.61 8.21
N ASP A 30 -0.49 4.11 7.89
CA ASP A 30 -0.66 5.07 6.80
C ASP A 30 0.15 6.34 7.06
N TRP A 31 0.14 6.87 8.30
CA TRP A 31 0.96 8.02 8.67
C TRP A 31 2.47 7.72 8.55
N LEU A 32 2.92 6.53 8.97
CA LEU A 32 4.32 6.13 8.83
C LEU A 32 4.74 6.04 7.36
N LEU A 33 3.87 5.51 6.49
CA LEU A 33 4.13 5.40 5.06
C LEU A 33 4.11 6.76 4.35
N ASP A 34 3.27 7.71 4.80
CA ASP A 34 3.25 9.07 4.25
C ASP A 34 4.47 9.91 4.67
N ASN A 35 5.09 9.55 5.79
CA ASN A 35 6.25 10.23 6.36
C ASN A 35 7.52 9.35 6.36
N VAL A 36 7.55 8.29 5.54
CA VAL A 36 8.74 7.43 5.44
C VAL A 36 9.91 8.21 4.82
N ASP A 37 11.09 8.01 5.38
CA ASP A 37 12.35 8.57 4.89
C ASP A 37 13.33 7.42 4.63
N LEU A 38 13.41 6.99 3.38
CA LEU A 38 14.31 5.92 2.94
C LEU A 38 15.74 6.42 2.66
N THR A 39 15.98 7.72 2.79
CA THR A 39 17.33 8.29 2.79
C THR A 39 17.99 8.18 4.16
N PHE A 40 17.20 7.89 5.21
CA PHE A 40 17.66 7.80 6.59
C PHE A 40 18.45 9.02 7.04
N GLN A 41 17.98 10.21 6.69
CA GLN A 41 18.68 11.44 7.01
C GLN A 41 18.89 11.60 8.53
N GLY A 42 20.15 11.74 8.93
CA GLY A 42 20.55 11.84 10.35
C GLY A 42 20.81 10.52 11.05
N TYR A 43 20.63 9.38 10.37
CA TYR A 43 21.03 8.06 10.87
C TYR A 43 22.45 7.71 10.40
N THR A 44 23.20 7.04 11.28
CA THR A 44 24.52 6.45 10.97
C THR A 44 24.54 5.03 11.54
N GLN A 45 24.92 4.07 10.72
CA GLN A 45 24.99 2.66 11.12
C GLN A 45 25.97 2.45 12.29
N SER A 46 25.60 1.57 13.21
CA SER A 46 26.46 1.20 14.33
C SER A 46 27.60 0.26 13.92
N ILE A 47 28.64 0.21 14.74
CA ILE A 47 29.72 -0.79 14.59
C ILE A 47 29.15 -2.21 14.68
N VAL A 48 28.11 -2.43 15.49
CA VAL A 48 27.46 -3.73 15.66
C VAL A 48 26.75 -4.18 14.37
N ALA A 49 26.05 -3.28 13.69
CA ALA A 49 25.43 -3.60 12.40
C ALA A 49 26.48 -3.90 11.33
N ILE A 50 27.59 -3.14 11.30
CA ILE A 50 28.73 -3.41 10.40
C ILE A 50 29.33 -4.79 10.72
N GLU A 51 29.54 -5.13 11.98
CA GLU A 51 30.05 -6.44 12.41
C GLU A 51 29.10 -7.58 11.97
N PHE A 52 27.79 -7.36 12.10
CA PHE A 52 26.78 -8.34 11.67
C PHE A 52 26.85 -8.61 10.17
N PHE A 53 26.94 -7.58 9.32
CA PHE A 53 27.04 -7.78 7.89
C PHE A 53 28.41 -8.36 7.47
N ASN A 54 29.49 -8.04 8.18
CA ASN A 54 30.77 -8.71 8.01
C ASN A 54 30.70 -10.19 8.41
N PHE A 55 29.97 -10.52 9.47
CA PHE A 55 29.70 -11.91 9.84
C PHE A 55 28.99 -12.67 8.71
N ILE A 56 27.98 -12.04 8.05
CA ILE A 56 27.31 -12.65 6.89
C ILE A 56 28.29 -12.90 5.75
N ARG A 57 29.13 -11.92 5.41
CA ARG A 57 30.15 -12.06 4.35
C ARG A 57 31.12 -13.18 4.65
N LEU A 58 31.62 -13.26 5.88
CA LEU A 58 32.51 -14.35 6.31
C LEU A 58 31.81 -15.71 6.27
N THR A 59 30.52 -15.76 6.60
CA THR A 59 29.74 -16.99 6.56
C THR A 59 29.50 -17.47 5.13
N LEU A 60 29.19 -16.55 4.19
CA LEU A 60 28.94 -16.89 2.80
C LEU A 60 30.24 -17.13 2.00
N GLY A 61 31.39 -16.61 2.47
CA GLY A 61 32.68 -16.72 1.80
C GLY A 61 32.82 -15.90 0.51
N GLU A 62 31.83 -15.09 0.19
CA GLU A 62 31.79 -14.25 -1.02
C GLU A 62 31.09 -12.91 -0.74
N GLU A 63 31.35 -11.93 -1.60
CA GLU A 63 30.63 -10.65 -1.57
C GLU A 63 29.20 -10.85 -2.09
N PRO A 64 28.22 -10.20 -1.46
CA PRO A 64 26.84 -10.28 -1.91
C PRO A 64 26.67 -9.65 -3.29
N GLU A 65 25.84 -10.26 -4.13
CA GLU A 65 25.50 -9.76 -5.47
C GLU A 65 24.99 -8.30 -5.45
N ASN A 66 24.26 -7.95 -4.41
CA ASN A 66 23.77 -6.59 -4.18
C ASN A 66 24.22 -6.10 -2.80
N GLU A 67 24.83 -4.92 -2.76
CA GLU A 67 25.22 -4.28 -1.51
C GLU A 67 24.02 -4.02 -0.61
N ASN A 68 24.20 -4.16 0.68
CA ASN A 68 23.16 -3.86 1.67
C ASN A 68 22.86 -2.36 1.70
N SER A 69 21.57 -2.01 1.71
CA SER A 69 21.12 -0.62 1.84
C SER A 69 21.18 -0.14 3.30
N LEU A 70 21.09 1.17 3.51
CA LEU A 70 20.98 1.75 4.85
C LEU A 70 19.76 1.22 5.62
N ALA A 71 18.68 0.86 4.94
CA ALA A 71 17.52 0.22 5.55
C ALA A 71 17.85 -1.11 6.24
N HIS A 72 18.75 -1.91 5.67
CA HIS A 72 19.20 -3.16 6.28
C HIS A 72 20.01 -2.91 7.56
N TYR A 73 20.94 -1.93 7.51
CA TYR A 73 21.71 -1.53 8.71
C TYR A 73 20.79 -0.97 9.78
N PHE A 74 19.84 -0.12 9.40
CA PHE A 74 18.84 0.44 10.32
C PHE A 74 18.00 -0.66 10.98
N LEU A 75 17.50 -1.63 10.20
CA LEU A 75 16.76 -2.78 10.72
C LEU A 75 17.57 -3.55 11.77
N VAL A 76 18.83 -3.85 11.46
CA VAL A 76 19.72 -4.57 12.36
C VAL A 76 20.00 -3.76 13.64
N ASP A 77 20.19 -2.45 13.52
CA ASP A 77 20.42 -1.58 14.67
C ASP A 77 19.19 -1.45 15.58
N VAL A 78 17.97 -1.44 15.00
CA VAL A 78 16.73 -1.51 15.78
C VAL A 78 16.63 -2.84 16.54
N ILE A 79 16.91 -3.97 15.86
CA ILE A 79 16.87 -5.30 16.43
C ILE A 79 17.91 -5.46 17.57
N PHE A 80 19.11 -4.94 17.36
CA PHE A 80 20.20 -5.00 18.32
C PHE A 80 20.20 -3.83 19.32
N MET A 81 19.12 -3.06 19.35
CA MET A 81 18.84 -1.98 20.30
C MET A 81 20.00 -0.96 20.41
N GLN A 82 20.57 -0.57 19.27
CA GLN A 82 21.68 0.36 19.24
C GLN A 82 21.24 1.81 19.46
N ASP A 83 22.08 2.59 20.12
CA ASP A 83 21.79 4.02 20.39
C ASP A 83 21.71 4.86 19.12
N THR A 84 22.32 4.41 18.03
CA THR A 84 22.28 5.09 16.72
C THR A 84 20.86 5.26 16.18
N VAL A 85 19.95 4.33 16.45
CA VAL A 85 18.53 4.44 16.03
C VAL A 85 17.68 5.21 17.04
N ARG A 86 18.12 5.33 18.28
CA ARG A 86 17.39 6.00 19.34
C ARG A 86 17.08 7.44 18.98
N ASP A 87 18.11 8.23 18.65
CA ASP A 87 17.96 9.65 18.33
C ASP A 87 17.12 9.84 17.05
N TYR A 88 17.31 8.98 16.04
CA TYR A 88 16.54 8.97 14.82
C TYR A 88 15.03 8.74 15.07
N LEU A 89 14.68 7.78 15.94
CA LEU A 89 13.30 7.45 16.29
C LEU A 89 12.66 8.49 17.22
N MET A 90 13.42 9.00 18.20
CA MET A 90 12.95 9.99 19.15
C MET A 90 12.56 11.30 18.47
N ILE A 91 13.33 11.76 17.46
CA ILE A 91 13.01 12.95 16.67
C ILE A 91 11.67 12.76 15.92
N ARG A 92 11.32 11.53 15.55
CA ARG A 92 10.07 11.15 14.88
C ARG A 92 8.94 10.80 15.86
N GLY A 93 9.08 11.16 17.13
CA GLY A 93 8.02 11.01 18.14
C GLY A 93 7.86 9.58 18.69
N ILE A 94 8.77 8.67 18.37
CA ILE A 94 8.77 7.30 18.89
C ILE A 94 9.60 7.23 20.16
N ASP A 95 8.98 7.01 21.32
CA ASP A 95 9.64 6.87 22.62
C ASP A 95 10.37 5.52 22.74
N TYR A 96 11.50 5.45 22.02
CA TYR A 96 12.29 4.23 21.88
C TYR A 96 12.70 3.60 23.22
N ASP A 97 13.08 4.40 24.20
CA ASP A 97 13.56 3.89 25.48
C ASP A 97 12.49 3.11 26.28
N LYS A 98 11.21 3.44 26.07
CA LYS A 98 10.10 2.71 26.71
C LYS A 98 9.78 1.39 26.05
N ILE A 99 9.98 1.28 24.72
CA ILE A 99 9.47 0.15 23.93
C ILE A 99 10.56 -0.69 23.26
N LYS A 100 11.83 -0.33 23.44
CA LYS A 100 12.96 -1.14 22.95
C LYS A 100 12.87 -2.59 23.45
N GLY A 101 13.26 -3.52 22.59
CA GLY A 101 13.13 -4.96 22.86
C GLY A 101 11.82 -5.57 22.33
N ARG A 102 10.91 -4.75 21.81
CA ARG A 102 9.73 -5.16 21.05
C ARG A 102 9.73 -4.43 19.73
N THR A 103 9.93 -5.11 18.62
CA THR A 103 10.03 -4.49 17.28
C THR A 103 9.00 -5.09 16.34
N ALA A 104 8.21 -4.24 15.70
CA ALA A 104 7.24 -4.62 14.68
C ALA A 104 7.66 -4.03 13.33
N VAL A 105 7.87 -4.88 12.34
CA VAL A 105 8.44 -4.50 11.04
C VAL A 105 7.49 -4.87 9.93
N LEU A 106 6.97 -3.87 9.24
CA LEU A 106 6.33 -4.04 7.94
C LEU A 106 7.36 -3.82 6.85
N CYS A 107 7.56 -4.79 5.98
CA CYS A 107 8.47 -4.62 4.86
C CYS A 107 7.95 -5.24 3.57
N CYS A 108 8.33 -4.62 2.46
CA CYS A 108 7.98 -5.08 1.14
C CYS A 108 8.54 -6.48 0.85
N ARG A 109 7.94 -7.16 -0.11
CA ARG A 109 8.50 -8.41 -0.63
C ARG A 109 9.89 -8.18 -1.23
N GLU A 110 10.73 -9.21 -1.19
CA GLU A 110 12.11 -9.21 -1.70
C GLU A 110 13.09 -8.28 -0.94
N PHE A 111 12.75 -7.86 0.29
CA PHE A 111 13.64 -7.09 1.17
C PHE A 111 14.68 -7.97 1.90
N ALA A 112 14.74 -9.26 1.62
CA ALA A 112 15.58 -10.25 2.30
C ALA A 112 15.32 -10.41 3.81
N LYS A 113 14.11 -10.04 4.29
CA LYS A 113 13.72 -10.06 5.71
C LYS A 113 13.95 -11.41 6.38
N SER A 114 13.41 -12.50 5.83
CA SER A 114 13.51 -13.85 6.41
C SER A 114 14.95 -14.37 6.38
N THR A 115 15.72 -14.02 5.36
CA THR A 115 17.15 -14.36 5.29
C THR A 115 17.93 -13.66 6.41
N ILE A 116 17.79 -12.35 6.56
CA ILE A 116 18.51 -11.57 7.57
C ILE A 116 18.06 -11.96 8.97
N ILE A 117 16.75 -11.89 9.25
CA ILE A 117 16.20 -12.05 10.59
C ILE A 117 15.98 -13.52 10.93
N GLY A 118 15.40 -14.30 10.00
CA GLY A 118 15.09 -15.71 10.25
C GLY A 118 16.32 -16.61 10.29
N SER A 119 17.35 -16.33 9.48
CA SER A 119 18.52 -17.20 9.36
C SER A 119 19.79 -16.61 9.99
N PHE A 120 20.20 -15.40 9.59
CA PHE A 120 21.49 -14.87 10.04
C PHE A 120 21.48 -14.29 11.45
N VAL A 121 20.39 -13.69 11.93
CA VAL A 121 20.30 -13.22 13.34
C VAL A 121 20.49 -14.38 14.32
N PRO A 122 19.81 -15.54 14.19
CA PRO A 122 20.07 -16.70 15.06
C PRO A 122 21.51 -17.22 15.02
N LEU A 123 22.09 -17.32 13.83
CA LEU A 123 23.48 -17.76 13.67
C LEU A 123 24.47 -16.78 14.32
N TYR A 124 24.24 -15.48 14.14
CA TYR A 124 25.06 -14.45 14.77
C TYR A 124 24.95 -14.45 16.28
N VAL A 125 23.73 -14.58 16.82
CA VAL A 125 23.50 -14.70 18.26
C VAL A 125 24.16 -15.97 18.82
N ALA A 126 24.08 -17.09 18.12
CA ALA A 126 24.76 -18.33 18.49
C ALA A 126 26.30 -18.17 18.51
N TRP A 127 26.82 -17.48 17.47
CA TRP A 127 28.26 -17.21 17.35
C TRP A 127 28.75 -16.21 18.40
N LYS A 128 28.04 -15.10 18.59
CA LYS A 128 28.39 -14.05 19.58
C LYS A 128 28.22 -14.56 21.01
N GLY A 129 27.19 -15.38 21.25
CA GLY A 129 26.77 -15.86 22.57
C GLY A 129 25.88 -14.87 23.32
N GLU A 130 25.46 -13.80 22.64
CA GLU A 130 24.57 -12.78 23.17
C GLU A 130 23.81 -12.11 22.01
N LEU A 131 22.67 -11.53 22.34
CA LEU A 131 21.99 -10.58 21.47
C LEU A 131 22.50 -9.17 21.83
N PRO A 132 23.16 -8.46 20.91
CA PRO A 132 23.64 -7.10 21.19
C PRO A 132 22.55 -6.20 21.75
N GLY A 133 22.88 -5.33 22.70
CA GLY A 133 21.93 -4.46 23.39
C GLY A 133 21.01 -5.16 24.40
N PHE A 134 20.86 -6.49 24.34
CA PHE A 134 20.02 -7.26 25.24
C PHE A 134 20.85 -8.09 26.27
N GLY A 135 21.93 -8.71 25.81
CA GLY A 135 22.79 -9.55 26.62
C GLY A 135 22.74 -11.05 26.28
N LYS A 136 23.08 -11.91 27.21
CA LYS A 136 23.20 -13.37 26.98
C LYS A 136 21.87 -14.00 26.59
N VAL A 137 21.90 -14.74 25.48
CA VAL A 137 20.77 -15.51 24.96
C VAL A 137 21.22 -16.96 24.70
N ASN A 138 20.54 -17.90 25.31
CA ASN A 138 20.81 -19.33 25.15
C ASN A 138 19.64 -20.07 24.47
N TYR A 139 18.43 -19.51 24.49
CA TYR A 139 17.26 -20.15 23.93
C TYR A 139 16.30 -19.14 23.32
N GLY A 140 15.94 -19.37 22.06
CA GLY A 140 14.99 -18.56 21.29
C GLY A 140 13.87 -19.38 20.67
N LEU A 141 12.82 -18.69 20.21
CA LEU A 141 11.73 -19.24 19.41
C LEU A 141 11.76 -18.61 18.01
N TYR A 142 11.48 -19.43 17.01
CA TYR A 142 11.11 -18.98 15.67
C TYR A 142 9.67 -19.39 15.41
N VAL A 143 8.80 -18.44 15.12
CA VAL A 143 7.37 -18.64 14.90
C VAL A 143 7.07 -18.31 13.45
N GLY A 144 6.66 -19.30 12.68
CA GLY A 144 6.21 -19.15 11.30
C GLY A 144 4.73 -19.45 11.17
N ASP A 145 4.17 -19.34 9.97
CA ASP A 145 2.79 -19.68 9.65
C ASP A 145 2.44 -21.11 10.07
N SER A 146 3.27 -22.05 9.64
CA SER A 146 3.11 -23.47 9.92
C SER A 146 4.43 -24.20 10.09
N MET A 147 4.38 -25.34 10.77
CA MET A 147 5.56 -26.21 10.97
C MET A 147 6.11 -26.75 9.65
N ARG A 148 5.24 -27.05 8.69
CA ARG A 148 5.63 -27.71 7.44
C ARG A 148 6.24 -26.78 6.41
N ASN A 149 5.80 -25.53 6.37
CA ASN A 149 6.22 -24.57 5.36
C ASN A 149 7.34 -23.66 5.93
N ASN A 150 6.97 -22.56 6.55
CA ASN A 150 7.93 -21.51 6.92
C ASN A 150 8.94 -21.99 7.96
N VAL A 151 8.50 -22.67 9.03
CA VAL A 151 9.41 -23.14 10.10
C VAL A 151 10.45 -24.11 9.53
N LYS A 152 10.02 -25.17 8.87
CA LYS A 152 10.93 -26.18 8.31
C LYS A 152 11.88 -25.55 7.28
N THR A 153 11.37 -24.69 6.41
CA THR A 153 12.20 -24.02 5.40
C THR A 153 13.29 -23.18 6.04
N THR A 154 12.95 -22.41 7.08
CA THR A 154 13.94 -21.57 7.79
C THR A 154 14.98 -22.44 8.55
N MET A 155 14.55 -23.50 9.24
CA MET A 155 15.49 -24.40 9.93
C MET A 155 16.47 -25.07 8.95
N ASN A 156 15.96 -25.52 7.78
CA ASN A 156 16.77 -26.09 6.72
C ASN A 156 17.73 -25.06 6.09
N THR A 157 17.27 -23.80 5.92
CA THR A 157 18.15 -22.72 5.44
C THR A 157 19.30 -22.46 6.40
N ILE A 158 19.04 -22.44 7.71
CA ILE A 158 20.10 -22.28 8.71
C ILE A 158 21.08 -23.46 8.67
N GLU A 159 20.59 -24.69 8.52
CA GLU A 159 21.42 -25.89 8.35
C GLU A 159 22.28 -25.80 7.10
N GLN A 160 21.70 -25.45 5.94
CA GLN A 160 22.45 -25.29 4.69
C GLN A 160 23.55 -24.24 4.82
N VAL A 161 23.22 -23.04 5.31
CA VAL A 161 24.21 -21.97 5.53
C VAL A 161 25.36 -22.46 6.42
N TYR A 162 25.05 -23.24 7.48
CA TYR A 162 26.08 -23.80 8.33
C TYR A 162 26.94 -24.85 7.61
N LEU A 163 26.32 -25.77 6.84
CA LEU A 163 27.02 -26.85 6.13
C LEU A 163 27.89 -26.35 4.97
N GLU A 164 27.47 -25.28 4.30
CA GLU A 164 28.22 -24.67 3.19
C GLU A 164 29.36 -23.77 3.65
N SER A 165 29.35 -23.28 4.90
CA SER A 165 30.35 -22.37 5.45
C SER A 165 31.44 -23.09 6.24
N GLU A 166 32.58 -23.34 5.61
CA GLU A 166 33.76 -23.88 6.32
C GLU A 166 34.15 -22.99 7.52
N TRP A 167 34.16 -21.66 7.30
CA TRP A 167 34.48 -20.72 8.37
C TRP A 167 33.51 -20.86 9.56
N LEU A 168 32.19 -20.90 9.29
CA LEU A 168 31.19 -21.00 10.37
C LEU A 168 31.34 -22.30 11.16
N GLN A 169 31.61 -23.43 10.48
CA GLN A 169 31.83 -24.72 11.13
C GLN A 169 33.01 -24.67 12.13
N THR A 170 34.09 -23.93 11.80
CA THR A 170 35.21 -23.75 12.71
C THR A 170 34.87 -22.97 13.98
N GLN A 171 33.73 -22.29 14.04
CA GLN A 171 33.33 -21.48 15.20
C GLN A 171 32.58 -22.28 16.27
N PHE A 172 32.17 -23.51 15.96
CA PHE A 172 31.32 -24.31 16.84
C PHE A 172 31.99 -25.66 17.17
N GLU A 173 31.82 -26.05 18.43
CA GLU A 173 32.24 -27.37 18.95
C GLU A 173 31.27 -28.48 18.47
N SER A 174 29.99 -28.16 18.36
CA SER A 174 28.96 -29.08 17.88
C SER A 174 27.74 -28.33 17.34
N ALA A 175 27.10 -28.94 16.35
CA ALA A 175 25.86 -28.50 15.78
C ALA A 175 24.87 -29.67 15.69
N ARG A 176 23.59 -29.37 15.88
CA ARG A 176 22.49 -30.32 15.69
C ARG A 176 21.31 -29.57 15.04
N PHE A 177 20.83 -30.13 13.96
CA PHE A 177 19.72 -29.60 13.20
C PHE A 177 18.60 -30.65 13.08
N THR A 178 17.36 -30.18 13.14
CA THR A 178 16.14 -30.93 12.82
C THR A 178 15.12 -29.98 12.20
N ASP A 179 14.03 -30.48 11.65
CA ASP A 179 12.94 -29.65 11.08
C ASP A 179 12.38 -28.61 12.07
N GLU A 180 12.61 -28.77 13.38
CA GLU A 180 12.05 -27.93 14.44
C GLU A 180 13.09 -27.30 15.39
N LEU A 181 14.36 -27.69 15.28
CA LEU A 181 15.35 -27.32 16.29
C LEU A 181 16.73 -27.11 15.69
N VAL A 182 17.32 -25.98 16.01
CA VAL A 182 18.74 -25.68 15.79
C VAL A 182 19.43 -25.63 17.17
N GLU A 183 20.49 -26.43 17.36
CA GLU A 183 21.34 -26.37 18.55
C GLU A 183 22.78 -26.21 18.12
N LEU A 184 23.42 -25.14 18.58
CA LEU A 184 24.81 -24.81 18.32
C LEU A 184 25.57 -24.61 19.61
N VAL A 185 26.78 -25.18 19.73
CA VAL A 185 27.66 -24.96 20.89
C VAL A 185 28.93 -24.30 20.38
N ARG A 186 29.10 -23.01 20.70
CA ARG A 186 30.28 -22.27 20.26
C ARG A 186 31.54 -22.75 20.97
N LEU A 187 32.68 -22.57 20.33
CA LEU A 187 33.99 -22.81 20.95
C LEU A 187 34.22 -21.84 22.13
N PRO A 188 35.07 -22.22 23.09
CA PRO A 188 35.53 -21.35 24.17
C PRO A 188 36.23 -20.10 23.60
N ARG A 189 35.98 -18.92 24.18
CA ARG A 189 36.60 -17.66 23.74
C ARG A 189 37.20 -16.85 24.87
N THR A 190 36.62 -16.91 26.07
CA THR A 190 37.19 -16.21 27.21
C THR A 190 38.30 -17.06 27.84
N ALA A 191 39.29 -16.41 28.47
CA ALA A 191 40.38 -17.12 29.14
C ALA A 191 39.86 -18.16 30.14
N ALA A 192 38.79 -17.85 30.85
CA ALA A 192 38.16 -18.78 31.80
C ALA A 192 37.50 -19.98 31.08
N GLU A 193 36.83 -19.77 29.95
CA GLU A 193 36.24 -20.86 29.16
C GLU A 193 37.33 -21.76 28.54
N ILE A 194 38.40 -21.15 28.03
CA ILE A 194 39.55 -21.87 27.45
C ILE A 194 40.21 -22.73 28.52
N ALA A 195 40.52 -22.15 29.69
CA ALA A 195 41.14 -22.89 30.79
C ALA A 195 40.28 -24.08 31.27
N LEU A 196 38.95 -23.90 31.36
CA LEU A 196 38.03 -24.99 31.73
C LEU A 196 37.99 -26.08 30.64
N TYR A 197 38.08 -25.69 29.38
CA TYR A 197 38.09 -26.63 28.25
C TYR A 197 39.39 -27.43 28.23
N GLU A 198 40.53 -26.77 28.28
CA GLU A 198 41.87 -27.40 28.27
C GLU A 198 42.06 -28.34 29.45
N ASN A 199 41.70 -27.90 30.66
CA ASN A 199 41.74 -28.75 31.85
C ASN A 199 40.87 -30.01 31.71
N ALA A 200 39.67 -29.87 31.14
CA ALA A 200 38.80 -31.03 30.93
C ALA A 200 39.41 -32.00 29.90
N MET A 201 39.98 -31.47 28.80
CA MET A 201 40.66 -32.31 27.81
C MET A 201 41.88 -33.00 28.36
N ALA A 202 42.72 -32.32 29.16
CA ALA A 202 43.86 -32.89 29.85
C ALA A 202 43.47 -34.03 30.82
N LEU A 203 42.26 -33.97 31.39
CA LEU A 203 41.69 -35.03 32.24
C LEU A 203 41.00 -36.14 31.41
N GLY A 204 41.13 -36.16 30.08
CA GLY A 204 40.55 -37.17 29.20
C GLY A 204 39.02 -37.12 29.08
N LYS A 205 38.40 -36.01 29.46
CA LYS A 205 36.95 -35.84 29.33
C LYS A 205 36.57 -35.58 27.88
N LYS A 206 35.37 -36.05 27.48
CA LYS A 206 34.82 -35.71 26.17
C LYS A 206 34.39 -34.23 26.14
N PRO A 207 34.39 -33.55 24.96
CA PRO A 207 33.90 -32.18 24.84
C PRO A 207 32.50 -31.95 25.47
N THR A 208 31.61 -32.95 25.38
CA THR A 208 30.26 -32.91 25.98
C THR A 208 30.26 -32.86 27.52
N GLN A 209 31.38 -33.20 28.17
CA GLN A 209 31.54 -33.26 29.64
C GLN A 209 32.27 -32.04 30.19
N VAL A 210 32.60 -31.04 29.34
CA VAL A 210 33.30 -29.82 29.78
C VAL A 210 32.39 -28.98 30.67
N PRO A 211 32.84 -28.57 31.87
CA PRO A 211 32.06 -27.66 32.70
C PRO A 211 31.78 -26.33 31.99
N GLY A 212 30.57 -25.80 32.15
CA GLY A 212 30.16 -24.54 31.51
C GLY A 212 29.77 -24.65 30.03
N ARG A 213 29.81 -25.85 29.45
CA ARG A 213 29.37 -26.08 28.05
C ARG A 213 27.94 -25.57 27.79
N SER A 214 27.03 -25.75 28.75
CA SER A 214 25.65 -25.27 28.65
C SER A 214 25.54 -23.75 28.52
N LYS A 215 26.53 -22.99 29.04
CA LYS A 215 26.58 -21.52 28.91
C LYS A 215 27.03 -21.06 27.50
N ARG A 216 27.60 -21.96 26.70
CA ARG A 216 28.05 -21.75 25.33
C ARG A 216 27.05 -22.30 24.30
N LYS A 217 26.01 -22.99 24.78
CA LYS A 217 24.96 -23.56 23.97
C LYS A 217 23.93 -22.49 23.63
N PHE A 218 23.59 -22.39 22.35
CA PHE A 218 22.43 -21.69 21.83
C PHE A 218 21.47 -22.72 21.23
N ALA A 219 20.18 -22.55 21.47
CA ALA A 219 19.14 -23.36 20.86
C ALA A 219 18.03 -22.43 20.32
N MET A 220 17.50 -22.74 19.17
CA MET A 220 16.30 -22.08 18.62
C MET A 220 15.30 -23.16 18.26
N ARG A 221 14.07 -23.03 18.72
CA ARG A 221 12.97 -23.93 18.40
C ARG A 221 11.97 -23.27 17.49
N GLY A 222 11.61 -23.96 16.42
CA GLY A 222 10.55 -23.59 15.50
C GLY A 222 9.17 -23.96 16.03
N VAL A 223 8.19 -23.12 15.74
CA VAL A 223 6.79 -23.24 16.17
C VAL A 223 5.87 -22.72 15.09
N GLY A 224 4.79 -23.43 14.77
CA GLY A 224 3.74 -22.93 13.89
C GLY A 224 2.72 -22.09 14.64
N ALA A 225 2.36 -20.94 14.09
CA ALA A 225 1.40 -20.01 14.68
C ALA A 225 0.01 -20.63 14.93
N GLN A 226 -0.37 -21.65 14.14
CA GLN A 226 -1.65 -22.32 14.26
C GLN A 226 -1.60 -23.55 15.22
N THR A 227 -0.41 -23.99 15.68
CA THR A 227 -0.27 -25.24 16.45
C THR A 227 -0.12 -25.04 17.96
N GLY A 228 0.04 -23.80 18.41
CA GLY A 228 0.24 -23.46 19.82
C GLY A 228 1.58 -23.94 20.40
N THR A 229 2.04 -23.28 21.45
CA THR A 229 3.40 -23.50 22.00
C THR A 229 3.42 -23.83 23.50
N ARG A 230 2.28 -24.15 24.07
CA ARG A 230 2.20 -24.37 25.55
C ARG A 230 3.25 -25.35 26.04
N GLY A 231 4.13 -24.87 26.93
CA GLY A 231 5.11 -25.72 27.59
C GLY A 231 6.48 -25.84 26.92
N THR A 232 6.80 -25.00 25.90
CA THR A 232 8.12 -25.03 25.27
C THR A 232 9.22 -24.59 26.24
N ARG A 233 10.00 -25.56 26.71
CA ARG A 233 11.20 -25.35 27.53
C ARG A 233 12.37 -26.09 26.90
N SER A 234 13.57 -25.51 26.95
CA SER A 234 14.82 -26.23 26.70
C SER A 234 15.48 -26.55 28.06
N GLY A 235 15.19 -27.73 28.54
CA GLY A 235 15.59 -28.10 29.91
C GLY A 235 14.88 -27.22 30.95
N LEU A 236 15.66 -26.49 31.76
CA LEU A 236 15.15 -25.57 32.80
C LEU A 236 14.97 -24.12 32.30
N GLN A 237 15.32 -23.84 31.01
CA GLN A 237 15.34 -22.47 30.49
C GLN A 237 14.05 -22.14 29.74
N ARG A 238 13.56 -20.91 29.98
CA ARG A 238 12.52 -20.31 29.17
C ARG A 238 13.15 -19.58 27.98
N PRO A 239 12.44 -19.43 26.85
CA PRO A 239 12.90 -18.62 25.74
C PRO A 239 13.19 -17.18 26.19
N GLN A 240 14.25 -16.60 25.66
CA GLN A 240 14.68 -15.23 25.97
C GLN A 240 14.35 -14.27 24.84
N PHE A 241 14.24 -14.79 23.62
CA PHE A 241 13.80 -14.02 22.48
C PHE A 241 12.89 -14.82 21.56
N ALA A 242 12.09 -14.12 20.76
CA ALA A 242 11.24 -14.70 19.72
C ALA A 242 11.34 -13.91 18.41
N ILE A 243 11.44 -14.63 17.32
CA ILE A 243 11.26 -14.13 15.95
C ILE A 243 9.91 -14.65 15.46
N ILE A 244 9.01 -13.76 15.05
CA ILE A 244 7.68 -14.06 14.55
C ILE A 244 7.66 -13.57 13.08
N ASP A 245 7.73 -14.51 12.13
CA ASP A 245 7.97 -14.21 10.72
C ASP A 245 6.84 -14.74 9.83
N ASP A 246 6.19 -13.82 9.07
CA ASP A 246 5.14 -14.10 8.10
C ASP A 246 4.09 -15.12 8.59
N VAL A 247 3.47 -14.83 9.74
CA VAL A 247 2.56 -15.77 10.44
C VAL A 247 1.19 -15.91 9.78
N VAL A 248 0.84 -15.02 8.87
CA VAL A 248 -0.39 -15.08 8.05
C VAL A 248 0.01 -15.52 6.64
N PRO A 249 -0.33 -16.76 6.22
CA PRO A 249 0.24 -17.36 5.01
C PRO A 249 -0.42 -16.90 3.71
N SER A 250 -1.67 -16.41 3.76
CA SER A 250 -2.42 -16.04 2.56
C SER A 250 -3.48 -14.97 2.81
N GLU A 251 -3.91 -14.29 1.75
CA GLU A 251 -5.01 -13.33 1.80
C GLU A 251 -6.33 -13.97 2.25
N ALA A 252 -6.60 -15.22 1.86
CA ALA A 252 -7.80 -15.94 2.26
C ALA A 252 -7.85 -16.15 3.78
N GLU A 253 -6.73 -16.49 4.40
CA GLU A 253 -6.62 -16.66 5.86
C GLU A 253 -6.61 -15.32 6.59
N ALA A 254 -6.01 -14.29 6.00
CA ALA A 254 -6.07 -12.92 6.50
C ALA A 254 -7.51 -12.37 6.57
N ASN A 255 -8.40 -12.84 5.72
CA ASN A 255 -9.81 -12.45 5.72
C ASN A 255 -10.68 -13.29 6.67
N SER A 256 -10.11 -14.28 7.38
CA SER A 256 -10.80 -15.10 8.38
C SER A 256 -10.54 -14.58 9.78
N ASP A 257 -11.52 -13.92 10.39
CA ASP A 257 -11.41 -13.41 11.77
C ASP A 257 -11.03 -14.53 12.76
N THR A 258 -11.62 -15.74 12.60
CA THR A 258 -11.31 -16.89 13.48
C THR A 258 -9.85 -17.34 13.39
N ILE A 259 -9.25 -17.33 12.18
CA ILE A 259 -7.84 -17.69 11.99
C ILE A 259 -6.95 -16.61 12.59
N LEU A 260 -7.24 -15.34 12.33
CA LEU A 260 -6.48 -14.22 12.89
C LEU A 260 -6.54 -14.19 14.42
N GLU A 261 -7.69 -14.42 15.03
CA GLU A 261 -7.84 -14.53 16.48
C GLU A 261 -7.04 -15.72 17.04
N GLY A 262 -7.00 -16.85 16.33
CA GLY A 262 -6.17 -18.00 16.70
C GLY A 262 -4.69 -17.70 16.68
N ILE A 263 -4.20 -17.06 15.62
CA ILE A 263 -2.81 -16.61 15.47
C ILE A 263 -2.46 -15.60 16.59
N GLU A 264 -3.34 -14.62 16.82
CA GLU A 264 -3.16 -13.59 17.85
C GLU A 264 -3.10 -14.21 19.25
N SER A 265 -3.99 -15.16 19.55
CA SER A 265 -3.96 -15.91 20.80
C SER A 265 -2.64 -16.68 20.97
N THR A 266 -2.11 -17.30 19.92
CA THR A 266 -0.83 -18.00 19.96
C THR A 266 0.32 -17.01 20.24
N ILE A 267 0.35 -15.87 19.56
CA ILE A 267 1.38 -14.86 19.75
C ILE A 267 1.35 -14.33 21.19
N GLU A 268 0.20 -13.89 21.69
CA GLU A 268 0.10 -13.27 23.01
C GLU A 268 0.24 -14.29 24.14
N SER A 269 -0.56 -15.37 24.10
CA SER A 269 -0.69 -16.29 25.22
C SER A 269 0.44 -17.31 25.26
N ASP A 270 0.87 -17.82 24.12
CA ASP A 270 1.81 -18.92 24.07
C ASP A 270 3.27 -18.47 23.82
N VAL A 271 3.49 -17.48 22.94
CA VAL A 271 4.83 -17.01 22.59
C VAL A 271 5.30 -15.94 23.57
N LEU A 272 4.62 -14.79 23.65
CA LEU A 272 5.07 -13.66 24.46
C LEU A 272 5.04 -13.96 25.96
N ASN A 273 4.04 -14.70 26.45
CA ASN A 273 3.98 -15.15 27.85
C ASN A 273 4.96 -16.27 28.18
N ALA A 274 5.45 -17.03 27.19
CA ALA A 274 6.50 -18.03 27.42
C ALA A 274 7.87 -17.39 27.60
N LEU A 275 8.09 -16.19 27.09
CA LEU A 275 9.35 -15.48 27.21
C LEU A 275 9.70 -15.18 28.65
N HIS A 276 11.00 -15.12 28.94
CA HIS A 276 11.54 -14.95 30.31
C HIS A 276 11.35 -13.51 30.80
N GLY A 277 10.30 -13.25 31.60
CA GLY A 277 10.16 -12.08 32.49
C GLY A 277 10.46 -10.70 31.85
N ALA A 278 10.90 -9.75 32.68
CA ALA A 278 11.17 -8.36 32.29
C ALA A 278 12.35 -8.15 31.31
N GLY A 279 13.09 -9.20 30.97
CA GLY A 279 14.20 -9.17 30.03
C GLY A 279 13.91 -9.99 28.76
N SER A 280 12.71 -9.93 28.20
CA SER A 280 12.37 -10.65 26.95
C SER A 280 12.43 -9.75 25.74
N PHE A 281 12.87 -10.33 24.62
CA PHE A 281 12.98 -9.66 23.34
C PHE A 281 12.08 -10.34 22.29
N ALA A 282 11.36 -9.57 21.49
CA ALA A 282 10.54 -10.11 20.41
C ALA A 282 10.56 -9.22 19.17
N ILE A 283 10.64 -9.86 18.03
CA ILE A 283 10.46 -9.24 16.70
C ILE A 283 9.27 -9.87 16.05
N ILE A 284 8.36 -9.07 15.51
CA ILE A 284 7.38 -9.51 14.53
C ILE A 284 7.65 -8.82 13.20
N ILE A 285 7.71 -9.59 12.12
CA ILE A 285 8.02 -9.08 10.80
C ILE A 285 7.13 -9.74 9.76
N GLY A 286 6.66 -8.98 8.78
CA GLY A 286 5.83 -9.52 7.73
C GLY A 286 5.50 -8.50 6.64
N THR A 287 4.89 -9.03 5.59
CA THR A 287 4.21 -8.25 4.55
C THR A 287 2.71 -8.47 4.78
N PRO A 288 1.96 -7.46 5.24
CA PRO A 288 0.60 -7.66 5.71
C PRO A 288 -0.38 -7.82 4.55
N TYR A 289 -1.43 -8.62 4.76
CA TYR A 289 -2.52 -8.80 3.80
C TYR A 289 -3.72 -7.88 4.09
N ASN A 290 -3.96 -7.53 5.35
CA ASN A 290 -5.00 -6.58 5.74
C ASN A 290 -4.65 -5.84 7.04
N LYS A 291 -5.47 -4.86 7.44
CA LYS A 291 -5.25 -4.03 8.64
C LYS A 291 -5.41 -4.81 9.97
N LYS A 292 -6.02 -6.01 9.93
CA LYS A 292 -6.15 -6.89 11.10
C LYS A 292 -4.98 -7.85 11.27
N ASP A 293 -4.03 -7.83 10.33
CA ASP A 293 -2.83 -8.67 10.42
C ASP A 293 -2.08 -8.38 11.73
N PRO A 294 -1.64 -9.41 12.47
CA PRO A 294 -0.93 -9.23 13.73
C PRO A 294 0.29 -8.31 13.66
N VAL A 295 1.02 -8.29 12.55
CA VAL A 295 2.16 -7.37 12.38
C VAL A 295 1.68 -5.93 12.23
N TYR A 296 0.59 -5.70 11.47
CA TYR A 296 0.02 -4.36 11.27
C TYR A 296 -0.48 -3.76 12.59
N ALA A 297 -1.23 -4.54 13.37
CA ALA A 297 -1.74 -4.12 14.67
C ALA A 297 -0.60 -3.74 15.65
N ARG A 298 0.54 -4.43 15.59
CA ARG A 298 1.69 -4.13 16.45
C ARG A 298 2.48 -2.92 16.02
N VAL A 299 2.56 -2.63 14.73
CA VAL A 299 3.15 -1.38 14.24
C VAL A 299 2.33 -0.17 14.74
N GLU A 300 1.02 -0.29 14.81
CA GLU A 300 0.15 0.77 15.36
C GLU A 300 0.08 0.78 16.89
N SER A 301 0.69 -0.20 17.57
CA SER A 301 0.71 -0.30 19.01
C SER A 301 1.76 0.62 19.63
N LYS A 302 1.41 1.31 20.71
CA LYS A 302 2.35 2.13 21.49
C LYS A 302 3.39 1.30 22.30
N THR A 303 3.34 -0.04 22.20
CA THR A 303 4.19 -0.95 22.98
C THR A 303 5.29 -1.63 22.16
N TRP A 304 5.32 -1.37 20.87
CA TRP A 304 6.29 -1.90 19.92
C TRP A 304 6.99 -0.77 19.16
N VAL A 305 8.28 -0.96 18.83
CA VAL A 305 9.00 -0.04 17.93
C VAL A 305 8.48 -0.26 16.52
N PRO A 306 7.79 0.70 15.93
CA PRO A 306 7.24 0.57 14.58
C PRO A 306 8.32 0.84 13.54
N VAL A 307 8.44 -0.04 12.55
CA VAL A 307 9.34 0.11 11.39
C VAL A 307 8.59 -0.25 10.11
N VAL A 308 8.68 0.60 9.09
CA VAL A 308 8.06 0.38 7.79
C VAL A 308 9.10 0.53 6.66
N PHE A 309 9.13 -0.43 5.73
CA PHE A 309 10.04 -0.45 4.59
C PHE A 309 9.26 -0.73 3.30
N PRO A 310 8.55 0.27 2.72
CA PRO A 310 7.99 0.14 1.38
C PRO A 310 9.12 0.07 0.35
N ILE A 311 8.84 -0.43 -0.87
CA ILE A 311 9.86 -0.55 -1.92
C ILE A 311 10.46 0.80 -2.33
N CYS A 312 9.65 1.87 -2.26
CA CYS A 312 10.07 3.26 -2.42
C CYS A 312 9.15 4.19 -1.62
N GLU A 313 9.58 5.44 -1.41
CA GLU A 313 8.80 6.43 -0.65
C GLU A 313 7.48 6.77 -1.32
N ARG A 314 7.51 6.99 -2.63
CA ARG A 314 6.35 7.35 -3.45
C ARG A 314 6.42 6.65 -4.79
N ILE A 315 5.25 6.39 -5.38
CA ILE A 315 5.13 5.81 -6.71
C ILE A 315 3.97 6.48 -7.45
N HIS A 316 4.22 6.96 -8.66
CA HIS A 316 3.22 7.46 -9.61
C HIS A 316 3.82 7.41 -11.03
N GLU A 317 3.01 7.52 -12.06
CA GLU A 317 3.44 7.35 -13.44
C GLU A 317 4.50 8.36 -13.89
N ASP A 318 4.45 9.58 -13.35
CA ASP A 318 5.38 10.67 -13.69
C ASP A 318 6.59 10.76 -12.77
N LEU A 319 6.77 9.80 -11.86
CA LEU A 319 7.92 9.80 -10.96
C LEU A 319 9.23 9.81 -11.76
N THR A 320 10.08 10.80 -11.48
CA THR A 320 11.38 10.91 -12.14
C THR A 320 12.46 10.16 -11.37
N ILE A 321 13.55 9.81 -12.05
CA ILE A 321 14.70 9.15 -11.41
C ILE A 321 15.32 10.00 -10.28
N SER A 322 15.25 11.32 -10.38
CA SER A 322 15.80 12.25 -9.37
C SER A 322 14.95 12.29 -8.10
N GLU A 323 13.67 11.99 -8.20
CA GLU A 323 12.72 11.96 -7.08
C GLU A 323 12.61 10.58 -6.44
N PHE A 324 13.00 9.53 -7.16
CA PHE A 324 12.94 8.17 -6.67
C PHE A 324 13.85 7.96 -5.45
N ARG A 325 13.29 7.37 -4.40
CA ARG A 325 13.99 6.94 -3.19
C ARG A 325 13.53 5.53 -2.88
N GLY A 326 14.40 4.56 -3.16
CA GLY A 326 14.12 3.14 -2.97
C GLY A 326 14.72 2.61 -1.67
N VAL A 327 14.06 1.63 -1.08
CA VAL A 327 14.55 0.97 0.14
C VAL A 327 15.85 0.20 -0.08
N TRP A 328 16.05 -0.32 -1.31
CA TRP A 328 17.24 -1.06 -1.72
C TRP A 328 17.52 -0.86 -3.22
N GLU A 329 18.04 0.31 -3.57
CA GLU A 329 18.17 0.75 -4.97
C GLU A 329 19.12 -0.11 -5.81
N ASN A 330 20.14 -0.74 -5.20
CA ASN A 330 21.05 -1.66 -5.91
C ASN A 330 20.31 -2.89 -6.46
N ARG A 331 19.30 -3.40 -5.75
CA ARG A 331 18.45 -4.51 -6.17
C ARG A 331 17.21 -4.03 -6.93
N HIS A 332 16.53 -3.02 -6.41
CA HIS A 332 15.26 -2.46 -6.88
C HIS A 332 15.50 -1.06 -7.45
N SER A 333 16.20 -0.98 -8.59
CA SER A 333 16.46 0.30 -9.25
C SER A 333 15.16 0.97 -9.72
N TYR A 334 15.20 2.29 -9.90
CA TYR A 334 14.10 3.07 -10.46
C TYR A 334 13.44 2.41 -11.66
N SER A 335 14.24 1.99 -12.66
CA SER A 335 13.71 1.38 -13.88
C SER A 335 12.98 0.06 -13.64
N LYS A 336 13.46 -0.77 -12.71
CA LYS A 336 12.82 -2.04 -12.35
C LYS A 336 11.50 -1.80 -11.61
N VAL A 337 11.49 -0.87 -10.65
CA VAL A 337 10.30 -0.56 -9.85
C VAL A 337 9.22 0.09 -10.72
N MET A 338 9.58 1.09 -11.53
CA MET A 338 8.64 1.75 -12.44
C MET A 338 8.07 0.77 -13.48
N LYS A 339 8.89 -0.09 -14.05
CA LYS A 339 8.38 -1.13 -14.96
C LYS A 339 7.35 -2.02 -14.27
N ARG A 340 7.64 -2.54 -13.06
CA ARG A 340 6.69 -3.38 -12.29
C ARG A 340 5.40 -2.64 -11.98
N TYR A 341 5.50 -1.35 -11.63
CA TYR A 341 4.33 -0.51 -11.39
C TYR A 341 3.46 -0.37 -12.65
N LEU A 342 4.05 0.06 -13.78
CA LEU A 342 3.33 0.21 -15.04
C LEU A 342 2.75 -1.13 -15.55
N ASP A 343 3.49 -2.23 -15.40
CA ASP A 343 2.99 -3.58 -15.72
C ASP A 343 1.78 -3.94 -14.83
N SER A 344 1.79 -3.53 -13.56
CA SER A 344 0.68 -3.76 -12.64
C SER A 344 -0.56 -2.92 -12.99
N VAL A 345 -0.37 -1.67 -13.39
CA VAL A 345 -1.44 -0.79 -13.90
C VAL A 345 -2.05 -1.39 -15.17
N ASN A 346 -1.21 -1.77 -16.13
CA ASN A 346 -1.65 -2.35 -17.40
C ASN A 346 -2.38 -3.70 -17.25
N SER A 347 -2.09 -4.46 -16.19
CA SER A 347 -2.69 -5.77 -15.93
C SER A 347 -3.81 -5.75 -14.88
N ASN A 348 -4.27 -4.58 -14.43
CA ASN A 348 -5.25 -4.40 -13.34
C ASN A 348 -4.84 -5.10 -12.03
N LYS A 349 -3.53 -5.10 -11.71
CA LYS A 349 -2.96 -5.69 -10.49
C LYS A 349 -2.31 -4.64 -9.59
N THR A 350 -2.67 -3.37 -9.74
CA THR A 350 -2.11 -2.25 -8.95
C THR A 350 -2.31 -2.47 -7.45
N ARG A 351 -3.46 -3.04 -7.05
CA ARG A 351 -3.72 -3.39 -5.65
C ARG A 351 -2.63 -4.31 -5.07
N SER A 352 -2.28 -5.39 -5.76
CA SER A 352 -1.23 -6.32 -5.31
C SER A 352 0.13 -5.61 -5.21
N PHE A 353 0.46 -4.73 -6.17
CA PHE A 353 1.67 -3.93 -6.12
C PHE A 353 1.68 -3.00 -4.89
N MET A 354 0.59 -2.26 -4.67
CA MET A 354 0.49 -1.33 -3.55
C MET A 354 0.52 -2.06 -2.20
N GLN A 355 -0.15 -3.19 -2.09
CA GLN A 355 -0.17 -3.99 -0.87
C GLN A 355 1.19 -4.63 -0.57
N GLU A 356 1.78 -5.35 -1.53
CA GLU A 356 2.97 -6.17 -1.28
C GLU A 356 4.29 -5.39 -1.33
N LEU A 357 4.32 -4.30 -2.10
CA LEU A 357 5.53 -3.51 -2.30
C LEU A 357 5.47 -2.12 -1.64
N MET A 358 4.33 -1.43 -1.74
CA MET A 358 4.16 -0.13 -1.10
C MET A 358 3.60 -0.23 0.33
N LEU A 359 3.18 -1.43 0.77
CA LEU A 359 2.59 -1.74 2.08
C LEU A 359 1.26 -1.01 2.36
N ARG A 360 0.62 -0.50 1.30
CA ARG A 360 -0.66 0.19 1.38
C ARG A 360 -1.80 -0.80 1.23
N ILE A 361 -2.57 -0.95 2.29
CA ILE A 361 -3.66 -1.92 2.37
C ILE A 361 -5.00 -1.22 2.26
N THR A 362 -5.80 -1.64 1.27
CA THR A 362 -7.21 -1.27 1.17
C THR A 362 -8.04 -2.55 1.39
N SER A 363 -8.77 -2.59 2.49
CA SER A 363 -9.70 -3.70 2.76
C SER A 363 -10.98 -3.52 1.95
N GLU A 364 -11.55 -4.61 1.40
CA GLU A 364 -12.87 -4.56 0.74
C GLU A 364 -13.96 -3.98 1.68
N LYS A 365 -13.85 -4.23 3.00
CA LYS A 365 -14.78 -3.71 4.00
C LYS A 365 -14.63 -2.20 4.26
N ASP A 366 -13.46 -1.65 3.94
CA ASP A 366 -13.16 -0.23 4.14
C ASP A 366 -13.45 0.59 2.87
N LYS A 367 -13.70 -0.07 1.73
CA LYS A 367 -14.07 0.62 0.49
C LYS A 367 -15.44 1.29 0.63
N VAL A 368 -15.48 2.55 0.22
CA VAL A 368 -16.75 3.30 0.13
C VAL A 368 -17.60 2.76 -1.02
N VAL A 369 -16.95 2.31 -2.11
CA VAL A 369 -17.58 1.77 -3.32
C VAL A 369 -17.00 0.37 -3.61
N PRO A 370 -17.51 -0.70 -2.95
CA PRO A 370 -17.21 -2.07 -3.34
C PRO A 370 -17.62 -2.35 -4.79
N ASN A 371 -16.92 -3.26 -5.44
CA ASN A 371 -17.18 -3.61 -6.84
C ASN A 371 -18.63 -4.09 -7.08
N ASP A 372 -19.26 -4.72 -6.09
CA ASP A 372 -20.65 -5.19 -6.14
C ASP A 372 -21.68 -4.06 -6.23
N TYR A 373 -21.28 -2.81 -5.95
CA TYR A 373 -22.16 -1.64 -6.09
C TYR A 373 -22.19 -1.09 -7.52
N ILE A 374 -21.35 -1.61 -8.43
CA ILE A 374 -21.23 -1.15 -9.81
C ILE A 374 -21.87 -2.16 -10.75
N ASN A 375 -23.00 -1.77 -11.33
CA ASN A 375 -23.69 -2.58 -12.32
C ASN A 375 -23.11 -2.37 -13.72
N LYS A 376 -23.22 -3.35 -14.59
CA LYS A 376 -22.76 -3.32 -15.97
C LYS A 376 -23.92 -3.38 -16.95
N PHE A 377 -23.81 -2.62 -18.05
CA PHE A 377 -24.79 -2.65 -19.13
C PHE A 377 -24.12 -2.66 -20.51
N ASN A 378 -24.85 -2.98 -21.55
CA ASN A 378 -24.39 -2.91 -22.94
C ASN A 378 -24.70 -1.52 -23.51
N ARG A 379 -23.70 -0.81 -23.99
CA ARG A 379 -23.84 0.54 -24.54
C ARG A 379 -24.84 0.60 -25.70
N ASP A 380 -24.81 -0.38 -26.60
CA ASP A 380 -25.67 -0.41 -27.79
C ASP A 380 -27.16 -0.44 -27.42
N ASP A 381 -27.53 -1.07 -26.30
CA ASP A 381 -28.93 -1.13 -25.88
C ASP A 381 -29.45 0.24 -25.41
N VAL A 382 -28.56 1.04 -24.80
CA VAL A 382 -28.87 2.42 -24.42
C VAL A 382 -28.93 3.32 -25.65
N LEU A 383 -28.01 3.16 -26.60
CA LEU A 383 -28.00 3.97 -27.84
C LEU A 383 -29.20 3.72 -28.74
N LYS A 384 -29.66 2.47 -28.84
CA LYS A 384 -30.90 2.12 -29.58
C LYS A 384 -32.14 2.79 -29.00
N ASN A 385 -32.14 3.13 -27.74
CA ASN A 385 -33.25 3.75 -27.03
C ASN A 385 -32.84 5.12 -26.44
N GLY A 386 -31.97 5.85 -27.12
CA GLY A 386 -31.38 7.09 -26.61
C GLY A 386 -32.37 8.18 -26.23
N ASP A 387 -33.55 8.18 -26.87
CA ASP A 387 -34.69 9.05 -26.60
C ASP A 387 -35.38 8.80 -25.23
N LYS A 388 -35.14 7.66 -24.61
CA LYS A 388 -35.67 7.31 -23.28
C LYS A 388 -34.82 7.80 -22.12
N TYR A 389 -33.70 8.46 -22.40
CA TYR A 389 -32.75 8.93 -21.41
C TYR A 389 -32.55 10.44 -21.53
N ASN A 390 -32.25 11.08 -20.40
CA ASN A 390 -31.67 12.41 -20.38
C ASN A 390 -30.15 12.30 -20.37
N TRP A 391 -29.47 13.12 -21.15
CA TRP A 391 -28.05 13.00 -21.40
C TRP A 391 -27.26 14.16 -20.84
N TYR A 392 -26.18 13.81 -20.16
CA TYR A 392 -25.30 14.75 -19.47
C TYR A 392 -23.85 14.47 -19.81
N ILE A 393 -23.02 15.49 -19.77
CA ILE A 393 -21.57 15.38 -19.83
C ILE A 393 -21.01 16.08 -18.60
N THR A 394 -20.09 15.42 -17.89
CA THR A 394 -19.29 16.03 -16.84
C THR A 394 -17.87 16.24 -17.37
N THR A 395 -17.22 17.35 -16.95
CA THR A 395 -15.87 17.69 -17.45
C THR A 395 -15.00 18.17 -16.30
N ASP A 396 -13.75 17.71 -16.29
CA ASP A 396 -12.68 18.25 -15.49
C ASP A 396 -11.52 18.62 -16.41
N PHE A 397 -11.32 19.92 -16.62
CA PHE A 397 -10.31 20.44 -17.53
C PHE A 397 -9.12 21.00 -16.78
N THR A 398 -7.92 20.59 -17.17
CA THR A 398 -6.68 21.17 -16.63
C THR A 398 -6.30 22.44 -17.39
N THR A 399 -5.81 23.44 -16.65
CA THR A 399 -5.31 24.70 -17.24
C THR A 399 -3.84 24.62 -17.64
N THR A 400 -3.10 23.64 -17.18
CA THR A 400 -1.63 23.49 -17.33
C THR A 400 -1.17 22.85 -18.64
N GLY A 401 -2.10 22.48 -19.52
CA GLY A 401 -1.80 22.13 -20.90
C GLY A 401 -0.81 20.96 -21.08
N GLY A 402 -1.02 19.81 -20.42
CA GLY A 402 -0.26 18.59 -20.71
C GLY A 402 1.14 18.49 -20.08
N THR A 403 1.62 19.55 -19.43
CA THR A 403 2.91 19.57 -18.71
C THR A 403 2.76 19.35 -17.21
N GLY A 404 1.52 19.31 -16.70
CA GLY A 404 1.20 19.01 -15.30
C GLY A 404 0.96 17.50 -15.08
N ASN A 405 0.85 17.11 -13.81
CA ASN A 405 0.60 15.72 -13.40
C ASN A 405 -0.88 15.33 -13.48
N ASP A 406 -1.80 16.28 -13.68
CA ASP A 406 -3.23 16.03 -13.59
C ASP A 406 -3.82 15.54 -14.91
N PHE A 407 -4.74 14.58 -14.83
CA PHE A 407 -5.52 14.14 -15.97
C PHE A 407 -6.60 15.17 -16.32
N SER A 408 -7.02 15.18 -17.58
CA SER A 408 -8.23 15.87 -18.00
C SER A 408 -9.31 14.84 -18.24
N GLY A 409 -10.49 15.08 -17.71
CA GLY A 409 -11.59 14.15 -17.71
C GLY A 409 -12.83 14.64 -18.47
N ILE A 410 -13.49 13.74 -19.20
CA ILE A 410 -14.81 13.94 -19.81
C ILE A 410 -15.60 12.64 -19.69
N ALA A 411 -16.76 12.68 -19.04
CA ALA A 411 -17.64 11.52 -18.92
C ALA A 411 -19.02 11.80 -19.50
N VAL A 412 -19.56 10.84 -20.25
CA VAL A 412 -20.90 10.91 -20.87
C VAL A 412 -21.86 10.01 -20.09
N TRP A 413 -22.95 10.59 -19.63
CA TRP A 413 -23.94 9.95 -18.80
C TRP A 413 -25.32 9.93 -19.47
N ALA A 414 -26.00 8.79 -19.35
CA ALA A 414 -27.42 8.67 -19.66
C ALA A 414 -28.19 8.42 -18.36
N VAL A 415 -29.25 9.18 -18.09
CA VAL A 415 -30.07 9.03 -16.89
C VAL A 415 -31.42 8.46 -17.26
N SER A 416 -31.81 7.34 -16.64
CA SER A 416 -33.08 6.66 -16.91
C SER A 416 -34.24 7.27 -16.13
N SER A 417 -35.47 6.91 -16.50
CA SER A 417 -36.69 7.29 -15.75
C SER A 417 -36.69 6.74 -14.33
N ASN A 418 -35.99 5.63 -14.08
CA ASN A 418 -35.84 5.03 -12.76
C ASN A 418 -34.76 5.72 -11.89
N GLY A 419 -34.10 6.75 -12.42
CA GLY A 419 -33.01 7.44 -11.73
C GLY A 419 -31.70 6.64 -11.70
N ASP A 420 -31.47 5.76 -12.68
CA ASP A 420 -30.21 5.10 -12.87
C ASP A 420 -29.27 6.00 -13.68
N TYR A 421 -28.01 6.06 -13.28
CA TYR A 421 -26.95 6.83 -13.93
C TYR A 421 -26.05 5.88 -14.70
N LEU A 422 -26.06 5.95 -16.00
CA LEU A 422 -25.33 5.06 -16.89
C LEU A 422 -24.12 5.79 -17.48
N LEU A 423 -22.91 5.39 -17.10
CA LEU A 423 -21.67 5.89 -17.69
C LEU A 423 -21.48 5.24 -19.07
N VAL A 424 -21.78 6.00 -20.11
CA VAL A 424 -21.80 5.53 -21.50
C VAL A 424 -20.44 5.65 -22.17
N ASP A 425 -19.71 6.74 -21.89
CA ASP A 425 -18.37 6.97 -22.42
C ASP A 425 -17.51 7.72 -21.40
N LEU A 426 -16.19 7.45 -21.42
CA LEU A 426 -15.23 8.05 -20.50
C LEU A 426 -13.92 8.33 -21.24
N VAL A 427 -13.43 9.55 -21.09
CA VAL A 427 -12.08 9.96 -21.47
C VAL A 427 -11.40 10.53 -20.24
N LEU A 428 -10.37 9.87 -19.76
CA LEU A 428 -9.56 10.27 -18.63
C LEU A 428 -8.09 10.06 -19.01
N LYS A 429 -7.40 11.14 -19.37
CA LYS A 429 -6.02 11.10 -19.85
C LYS A 429 -5.39 12.50 -19.84
N LYS A 430 -4.07 12.57 -19.92
CA LYS A 430 -3.35 13.84 -20.08
C LYS A 430 -3.59 14.39 -21.48
N MET A 431 -4.07 15.64 -21.55
CA MET A 431 -4.42 16.30 -22.81
C MET A 431 -4.03 17.77 -22.79
N GLU A 432 -3.46 18.25 -23.87
CA GLU A 432 -3.33 19.68 -24.09
C GLU A 432 -4.70 20.36 -24.19
N LEU A 433 -4.78 21.63 -23.80
CA LEU A 433 -6.02 22.40 -23.71
C LEU A 433 -6.88 22.34 -24.98
N THR A 434 -6.25 22.47 -26.14
CA THR A 434 -6.96 22.39 -27.43
C THR A 434 -7.54 20.99 -27.68
N MET A 435 -6.83 19.95 -27.25
CA MET A 435 -7.31 18.57 -27.37
C MET A 435 -8.49 18.30 -26.45
N GLN A 436 -8.50 18.85 -25.22
CA GLN A 436 -9.61 18.71 -24.29
C GLN A 436 -10.93 19.24 -24.90
N TYR A 437 -10.89 20.43 -25.52
CA TYR A 437 -12.08 21.00 -26.17
C TYR A 437 -12.50 20.20 -27.41
N ASN A 438 -11.55 19.79 -28.23
CA ASN A 438 -11.87 18.97 -29.40
C ASN A 438 -12.52 17.64 -29.01
N GLU A 439 -12.06 17.04 -27.92
CA GLU A 439 -12.63 15.80 -27.40
C GLU A 439 -14.05 16.00 -26.87
N LEU A 440 -14.31 17.11 -26.15
CA LEU A 440 -15.67 17.47 -25.75
C LEU A 440 -16.60 17.58 -26.95
N PHE A 441 -16.22 18.34 -27.99
CA PHE A 441 -17.04 18.50 -29.20
C PHE A 441 -17.24 17.17 -29.93
N ARG A 442 -16.20 16.32 -29.98
CA ARG A 442 -16.30 14.97 -30.58
C ARG A 442 -17.34 14.11 -29.85
N LEU A 443 -17.34 14.12 -28.53
CA LEU A 443 -18.32 13.36 -27.73
C LEU A 443 -19.72 13.95 -27.86
N VAL A 444 -19.88 15.27 -27.77
CA VAL A 444 -21.17 15.93 -28.01
C VAL A 444 -21.74 15.52 -29.36
N ASN A 445 -20.97 15.64 -30.46
CA ASN A 445 -21.41 15.30 -31.79
C ASN A 445 -21.71 13.81 -31.96
N ARG A 446 -20.94 12.94 -31.30
CA ARG A 446 -21.18 11.50 -31.33
C ARG A 446 -22.54 11.15 -30.72
N TYR A 447 -22.87 11.73 -29.54
CA TYR A 447 -24.05 11.34 -28.78
C TYR A 447 -25.30 12.18 -29.09
N LYS A 448 -25.16 13.43 -29.52
CA LYS A 448 -26.26 14.31 -29.90
C LYS A 448 -27.20 13.70 -30.94
N ARG A 449 -26.67 12.90 -31.86
CA ARG A 449 -27.47 12.21 -32.90
C ARG A 449 -28.45 11.17 -32.33
N PHE A 450 -28.23 10.66 -31.11
CA PHE A 450 -29.09 9.69 -30.46
C PHE A 450 -30.11 10.34 -29.51
N THR A 451 -29.87 11.57 -29.11
CA THR A 451 -30.58 12.19 -27.99
C THR A 451 -31.20 13.54 -28.32
N GLY A 452 -30.74 14.20 -29.36
CA GLY A 452 -31.15 15.57 -29.72
C GLY A 452 -30.65 16.66 -28.76
N LEU A 453 -30.55 16.38 -27.45
CA LEU A 453 -30.15 17.34 -26.42
C LEU A 453 -29.11 16.74 -25.50
N ILE A 454 -28.03 17.47 -25.27
CA ILE A 454 -26.99 17.13 -24.27
C ILE A 454 -26.71 18.37 -23.44
N GLU A 455 -26.63 18.19 -22.12
CA GLU A 455 -26.25 19.21 -21.16
C GLU A 455 -24.86 18.93 -20.61
N ALA A 456 -23.91 19.87 -20.79
CA ALA A 456 -22.52 19.71 -20.37
C ALA A 456 -22.19 20.58 -19.14
N GLY A 457 -21.73 19.96 -18.08
CA GLY A 457 -21.18 20.61 -16.89
C GLY A 457 -19.75 21.10 -17.18
N ILE A 458 -19.54 22.39 -17.15
CA ILE A 458 -18.24 23.04 -17.31
C ILE A 458 -17.87 23.72 -16.01
N GLU A 459 -16.73 23.38 -15.45
CA GLU A 459 -16.25 23.98 -14.22
C GLU A 459 -15.82 25.44 -14.47
N ILE A 460 -16.17 26.33 -13.53
CA ILE A 460 -15.92 27.79 -13.68
C ILE A 460 -15.21 28.41 -12.45
N ASP A 461 -14.60 27.62 -11.59
CA ASP A 461 -13.89 28.12 -10.43
C ASP A 461 -12.52 28.71 -10.78
N GLY A 462 -12.21 29.88 -10.22
CA GLY A 462 -10.91 30.51 -10.38
C GLY A 462 -10.48 30.69 -11.84
N GLN A 463 -9.38 30.08 -12.23
CA GLN A 463 -8.84 30.10 -13.60
C GLN A 463 -9.67 29.32 -14.61
N GLN A 464 -10.49 28.36 -14.16
CA GLN A 464 -11.31 27.51 -15.02
C GLN A 464 -12.46 28.26 -15.76
N LYS A 465 -12.77 29.51 -15.34
CA LYS A 465 -13.68 30.38 -16.12
C LYS A 465 -13.26 30.55 -17.57
N ILE A 466 -11.98 30.42 -17.86
CA ILE A 466 -11.46 30.55 -19.22
C ILE A 466 -12.01 29.47 -20.14
N HIS A 467 -12.26 28.26 -19.61
CA HIS A 467 -12.82 27.14 -20.39
C HIS A 467 -14.22 27.45 -20.90
N LEU A 468 -15.08 28.05 -20.08
CA LEU A 468 -16.44 28.43 -20.49
C LEU A 468 -16.42 29.42 -21.65
N PHE A 469 -15.56 30.45 -21.59
CA PHE A 469 -15.44 31.42 -22.67
C PHE A 469 -14.87 30.79 -23.95
N ALA A 470 -13.85 29.96 -23.83
CA ALA A 470 -13.23 29.30 -24.97
C ALA A 470 -14.22 28.32 -25.65
N ILE A 471 -14.99 27.56 -24.88
CA ILE A 471 -16.01 26.64 -25.42
C ILE A 471 -17.10 27.42 -26.16
N LYS A 472 -17.61 28.53 -25.59
CA LYS A 472 -18.61 29.37 -26.25
C LYS A 472 -18.09 29.99 -27.57
N ALA A 473 -16.85 30.43 -27.59
CA ALA A 473 -16.21 30.93 -28.80
C ALA A 473 -16.06 29.82 -29.86
N LEU A 474 -15.72 28.60 -29.43
CA LEU A 474 -15.61 27.44 -30.30
C LEU A 474 -16.99 26.98 -30.82
N MET A 475 -18.06 27.04 -30.02
CA MET A 475 -19.44 26.78 -30.46
C MET A 475 -19.80 27.69 -31.64
N THR A 476 -19.52 28.98 -31.49
CA THR A 476 -19.79 29.96 -32.59
C THR A 476 -18.92 29.70 -33.81
N LYS A 477 -17.62 29.45 -33.61
CA LYS A 477 -16.67 29.20 -34.72
C LYS A 477 -16.99 27.93 -35.51
N LYS A 478 -17.40 26.86 -34.81
CA LYS A 478 -17.73 25.56 -35.41
C LYS A 478 -19.19 25.47 -35.89
N ASN A 479 -20.03 26.43 -35.53
CA ASN A 479 -21.49 26.37 -35.66
C ASN A 479 -22.10 25.10 -35.04
N GLU A 480 -21.56 24.70 -33.87
CA GLU A 480 -21.95 23.51 -33.12
C GLU A 480 -22.36 23.92 -31.70
N TYR A 481 -23.63 23.77 -31.37
CA TYR A 481 -24.19 24.25 -30.11
C TYR A 481 -24.69 23.08 -29.25
N PHE A 482 -24.50 23.20 -27.94
CA PHE A 482 -25.05 22.31 -26.89
C PHE A 482 -25.35 23.14 -25.64
N THR A 483 -26.15 22.59 -24.74
CA THR A 483 -26.52 23.27 -23.50
C THR A 483 -25.40 23.18 -22.50
N ILE A 484 -25.03 24.30 -21.87
CA ILE A 484 -24.12 24.33 -20.74
C ILE A 484 -24.93 24.24 -19.46
N ALA A 485 -24.60 23.25 -18.63
CA ALA A 485 -25.29 22.98 -17.38
C ALA A 485 -25.24 24.16 -16.41
N LYS A 486 -26.31 24.31 -15.64
CA LYS A 486 -26.36 25.24 -14.52
C LYS A 486 -26.16 24.48 -13.24
N GLN A 487 -25.50 25.12 -12.29
CA GLN A 487 -25.40 24.56 -10.94
C GLN A 487 -26.78 24.41 -10.30
N LYS A 488 -26.94 23.37 -9.49
CA LYS A 488 -28.17 23.10 -8.74
C LYS A 488 -28.58 24.32 -7.89
N GLY A 489 -29.78 24.81 -8.15
CA GLY A 489 -30.28 26.03 -7.52
C GLY A 489 -29.69 27.33 -8.07
N GLY A 490 -28.80 27.29 -9.07
CA GLY A 490 -28.18 28.44 -9.72
C GLY A 490 -28.89 28.85 -11.00
N VAL A 491 -28.72 30.11 -11.41
CA VAL A 491 -29.26 30.65 -12.67
C VAL A 491 -28.17 30.82 -13.75
N ARG A 492 -26.89 30.79 -13.35
CA ARG A 492 -25.75 31.00 -14.24
C ARG A 492 -25.27 29.68 -14.83
N GLU A 493 -24.81 29.73 -16.09
CA GLU A 493 -24.14 28.61 -16.73
C GLU A 493 -22.76 28.35 -16.11
N GLY A 494 -22.42 27.07 -16.00
CA GLY A 494 -21.18 26.57 -15.38
C GLY A 494 -21.37 26.11 -13.95
N ILE A 495 -20.44 25.27 -13.50
CA ILE A 495 -20.45 24.59 -12.20
C ILE A 495 -19.37 25.18 -11.31
N LEU A 496 -19.73 25.54 -10.07
CA LEU A 496 -18.79 26.00 -9.05
C LEU A 496 -18.44 24.85 -8.12
N SER A 497 -17.28 24.26 -8.29
CA SER A 497 -16.82 23.09 -7.52
C SER A 497 -16.44 23.43 -6.07
N LYS A 498 -15.95 24.64 -5.82
CA LYS A 498 -15.47 25.08 -4.48
C LYS A 498 -16.57 25.42 -3.47
N GLN A 499 -17.85 25.47 -3.86
CA GLN A 499 -18.94 25.85 -2.97
C GLN A 499 -19.52 24.70 -2.13
N GLY A 500 -19.05 23.46 -2.29
CA GLY A 500 -19.48 22.31 -1.49
C GLY A 500 -18.81 22.27 -0.11
N LYS A 501 -19.58 22.04 0.98
CA LYS A 501 -19.00 21.73 2.29
C LYS A 501 -18.23 20.41 2.21
N GLY A 502 -16.95 20.38 2.59
CA GLY A 502 -16.14 19.17 2.66
C GLY A 502 -15.25 18.89 1.44
N GLY A 503 -15.08 19.86 0.52
CA GLY A 503 -14.15 19.68 -0.60
C GLY A 503 -14.62 18.64 -1.64
N LYS A 504 -13.67 17.97 -2.31
CA LYS A 504 -13.91 16.92 -3.31
C LYS A 504 -14.58 15.69 -2.68
N GLU A 505 -14.06 15.22 -1.55
CA GLU A 505 -14.58 14.08 -0.80
C GLU A 505 -16.02 14.31 -0.32
N GLY A 506 -16.33 15.54 0.15
CA GLY A 506 -17.69 15.90 0.55
C GLY A 506 -18.69 15.85 -0.60
N ARG A 507 -18.28 16.23 -1.82
CA ARG A 507 -19.12 16.10 -3.04
C ARG A 507 -19.33 14.64 -3.41
N PHE A 508 -18.25 13.84 -3.41
CA PHE A 508 -18.35 12.42 -3.72
C PHE A 508 -19.24 11.66 -2.72
N SER A 509 -19.22 12.05 -1.44
CA SER A 509 -20.08 11.47 -0.40
C SER A 509 -21.58 11.54 -0.75
N VAL A 510 -22.00 12.54 -1.55
CA VAL A 510 -23.39 12.66 -2.03
C VAL A 510 -23.73 11.56 -3.06
N MET A 511 -22.73 11.04 -3.78
CA MET A 511 -22.90 9.98 -4.78
C MET A 511 -22.87 8.57 -4.16
N VAL A 512 -22.30 8.40 -2.96
CA VAL A 512 -22.19 7.11 -2.28
C VAL A 512 -23.52 6.36 -2.12
N PRO A 513 -24.62 7.00 -1.69
CA PRO A 513 -25.92 6.33 -1.63
C PRO A 513 -26.43 5.80 -2.97
N LEU A 514 -26.06 6.43 -4.09
CA LEU A 514 -26.42 5.94 -5.43
C LEU A 514 -25.64 4.67 -5.79
N PHE A 515 -24.37 4.59 -5.41
CA PHE A 515 -23.60 3.34 -5.52
C PHE A 515 -24.22 2.24 -4.66
N GLN A 516 -24.50 2.52 -3.40
CA GLN A 516 -25.11 1.56 -2.45
C GLN A 516 -26.48 1.06 -2.93
N ALA A 517 -27.25 1.91 -3.59
CA ALA A 517 -28.54 1.55 -4.17
C ALA A 517 -28.42 0.86 -5.54
N GLY A 518 -27.20 0.61 -6.05
CA GLY A 518 -26.97 0.01 -7.36
C GLY A 518 -27.45 0.90 -8.53
N LYS A 519 -27.50 2.22 -8.35
CA LYS A 519 -27.97 3.19 -9.35
C LYS A 519 -26.89 3.66 -10.32
N ILE A 520 -25.63 3.33 -10.07
CA ILE A 520 -24.52 3.65 -10.97
C ILE A 520 -24.21 2.43 -11.82
N HIS A 521 -24.25 2.61 -13.14
CA HIS A 521 -24.01 1.57 -14.13
C HIS A 521 -22.88 1.99 -15.05
N ILE A 522 -22.04 1.06 -15.47
CA ILE A 522 -20.89 1.29 -16.37
C ILE A 522 -21.03 0.43 -17.62
N ALA A 523 -20.82 1.04 -18.78
CA ALA A 523 -20.84 0.31 -20.06
C ALA A 523 -19.71 -0.73 -20.12
N ARG A 524 -20.03 -1.96 -20.51
CA ARG A 524 -19.05 -3.07 -20.63
C ARG A 524 -17.95 -2.77 -21.64
N GLU A 525 -18.26 -2.01 -22.67
CA GLU A 525 -17.32 -1.60 -23.72
C GLU A 525 -16.22 -0.65 -23.22
N LEU A 526 -16.34 -0.14 -21.99
CA LEU A 526 -15.30 0.66 -21.34
C LEU A 526 -14.27 -0.18 -20.57
N ASP A 527 -14.57 -1.44 -20.23
CA ASP A 527 -13.77 -2.24 -19.31
C ASP A 527 -12.28 -2.36 -19.71
N ASP A 528 -12.01 -2.44 -21.01
CA ASP A 528 -10.63 -2.57 -21.52
C ASP A 528 -9.95 -1.23 -21.83
N THR A 529 -10.61 -0.09 -21.57
CA THR A 529 -10.04 1.23 -21.84
C THR A 529 -9.10 1.70 -20.72
N SER A 530 -8.05 2.45 -21.09
CA SER A 530 -7.14 3.05 -20.10
C SER A 530 -7.87 4.00 -19.15
N SER A 531 -8.84 4.78 -19.66
CA SER A 531 -9.64 5.69 -18.85
C SER A 531 -10.47 4.98 -17.78
N MET A 532 -11.06 3.82 -18.12
CA MET A 532 -11.83 3.04 -17.15
C MET A 532 -10.92 2.39 -16.10
N ARG A 533 -9.74 1.91 -16.50
CA ARG A 533 -8.76 1.36 -15.57
C ARG A 533 -8.34 2.39 -14.53
N GLU A 534 -8.11 3.63 -14.96
CA GLU A 534 -7.78 4.71 -14.03
C GLU A 534 -8.93 5.03 -13.09
N LEU A 535 -10.16 5.20 -13.59
CA LEU A 535 -11.32 5.43 -12.74
C LEU A 535 -11.55 4.30 -11.73
N MET A 536 -11.40 3.04 -12.14
CA MET A 536 -11.53 1.90 -11.22
C MET A 536 -10.42 1.88 -10.17
N ASN A 537 -9.20 2.27 -10.55
CA ASN A 537 -8.09 2.44 -9.63
C ASN A 537 -8.38 3.53 -8.60
N GLU A 538 -8.89 4.69 -9.03
CA GLU A 538 -9.29 5.76 -8.10
C GLU A 538 -10.40 5.29 -7.13
N LEU A 539 -11.45 4.63 -7.64
CA LEU A 539 -12.55 4.08 -6.83
C LEU A 539 -12.08 3.04 -5.80
N GLU A 540 -11.03 2.28 -6.13
CA GLU A 540 -10.46 1.27 -5.24
C GLU A 540 -9.89 1.87 -3.96
N TYR A 541 -9.37 3.10 -4.02
CA TYR A 541 -8.74 3.79 -2.89
C TYR A 541 -9.65 4.80 -2.20
N VAL A 542 -10.95 4.82 -2.51
CA VAL A 542 -11.93 5.60 -1.74
C VAL A 542 -12.29 4.83 -0.48
N THR A 543 -11.93 5.37 0.68
CA THR A 543 -12.14 4.76 2.00
C THR A 543 -12.85 5.70 2.95
N TYR A 544 -13.26 5.20 4.12
CA TYR A 544 -13.74 6.04 5.22
C TYR A 544 -12.59 6.36 6.18
N ASP A 545 -12.51 7.63 6.62
CA ASP A 545 -11.62 8.03 7.71
C ASP A 545 -12.13 7.50 9.07
N GLU A 546 -11.36 7.72 10.14
CA GLU A 546 -11.72 7.33 11.51
C GLU A 546 -13.05 7.97 12.00
N HIS A 547 -13.53 8.99 11.30
CA HIS A 547 -14.77 9.73 11.62
C HIS A 547 -15.92 9.36 10.70
N GLY A 548 -15.74 8.34 9.84
CA GLY A 548 -16.75 7.90 8.87
C GLY A 548 -16.94 8.85 7.69
N ARG A 549 -15.96 9.74 7.38
CA ARG A 549 -16.00 10.63 6.24
C ARG A 549 -15.22 9.99 5.08
N VAL A 550 -15.68 10.22 3.87
CA VAL A 550 -15.02 9.76 2.66
C VAL A 550 -13.64 10.42 2.54
N GLN A 551 -12.63 9.63 2.21
CA GLN A 551 -11.25 10.05 1.97
C GLN A 551 -10.76 9.43 0.68
N PHE A 552 -10.04 10.21 -0.13
CA PHE A 552 -9.37 9.74 -1.34
C PHE A 552 -7.94 9.34 -1.02
N GLY A 553 -7.59 8.08 -1.30
CA GLY A 553 -6.25 7.54 -1.09
C GLY A 553 -5.46 7.33 -2.38
N SER A 554 -6.05 7.62 -3.54
CA SER A 554 -5.38 7.55 -4.85
C SER A 554 -4.50 8.78 -5.10
N VAL A 555 -3.50 8.63 -5.97
CA VAL A 555 -2.63 9.74 -6.41
C VAL A 555 -3.40 10.73 -7.29
N HIS A 556 -4.33 10.22 -8.10
CA HIS A 556 -5.23 11.00 -8.93
C HIS A 556 -6.66 10.85 -8.43
N ASP A 557 -7.47 11.88 -8.59
CA ASP A 557 -8.88 11.93 -8.18
C ASP A 557 -9.79 12.56 -9.26
N ASP A 558 -9.26 12.73 -10.47
CA ASP A 558 -9.91 13.44 -11.56
C ASP A 558 -11.15 12.67 -12.08
N GLY A 559 -11.11 11.33 -12.06
CA GLY A 559 -12.25 10.48 -12.39
C GLY A 559 -13.35 10.54 -11.33
N LEU A 560 -12.98 10.62 -10.05
CA LEU A 560 -13.93 10.80 -8.94
C LEU A 560 -14.61 12.17 -9.01
N ASP A 561 -13.88 13.21 -9.46
CA ASP A 561 -14.44 14.54 -9.67
C ASP A 561 -15.49 14.55 -10.79
N LEU A 562 -15.30 13.79 -11.87
CA LEU A 562 -16.32 13.63 -12.92
C LEU A 562 -17.63 13.03 -12.40
N ILE A 563 -17.54 12.05 -11.50
CA ILE A 563 -18.71 11.44 -10.85
C ILE A 563 -19.35 12.45 -9.88
N SER A 564 -18.54 13.11 -9.06
CA SER A 564 -19.02 14.04 -8.04
C SER A 564 -19.67 15.29 -8.63
N GLN A 565 -19.29 15.69 -9.85
CA GLN A 565 -19.88 16.83 -10.54
C GLN A 565 -21.38 16.64 -10.83
N LEU A 566 -21.85 15.38 -11.00
CA LEU A 566 -23.27 15.08 -11.14
C LEU A 566 -24.10 15.58 -9.94
N ALA A 567 -23.55 15.55 -8.75
CA ALA A 567 -24.22 16.05 -7.54
C ALA A 567 -24.42 17.58 -7.57
N LEU A 568 -23.64 18.30 -8.35
CA LEU A 568 -23.69 19.76 -8.48
C LEU A 568 -24.60 20.22 -9.62
N MET A 569 -24.95 19.33 -10.56
CA MET A 569 -25.79 19.64 -11.72
C MET A 569 -27.28 19.46 -11.38
N ASN A 570 -28.15 20.10 -12.18
CA ASN A 570 -29.57 19.82 -12.18
C ASN A 570 -29.84 18.59 -13.04
N ILE A 571 -29.84 17.41 -12.43
CA ILE A 571 -30.12 16.15 -13.12
C ILE A 571 -31.61 15.86 -13.03
N TYR A 572 -32.24 15.68 -14.18
CA TYR A 572 -33.64 15.32 -14.31
C TYR A 572 -33.77 13.91 -14.87
N THR A 573 -34.71 13.16 -14.35
CA THR A 573 -35.14 11.89 -14.95
C THR A 573 -36.15 12.16 -16.07
N PRO A 574 -36.14 11.38 -17.17
CA PRO A 574 -37.21 11.44 -18.16
C PRO A 574 -38.58 11.15 -17.53
N SER A 575 -39.64 11.83 -17.96
CA SER A 575 -40.99 11.52 -17.46
C SER A 575 -41.47 10.18 -18.03
N GLU A 576 -42.26 9.43 -17.26
CA GLU A 576 -42.86 8.17 -17.70
C GLU A 576 -43.77 8.38 -18.93
N ASP A 577 -44.46 9.52 -19.00
CA ASP A 577 -45.30 9.86 -20.13
C ASP A 577 -44.50 10.03 -21.45
N MET A 578 -43.29 10.59 -21.40
CA MET A 578 -42.42 10.70 -22.55
C MET A 578 -41.91 9.35 -23.04
N VAL A 579 -41.60 8.45 -22.09
CA VAL A 579 -41.20 7.05 -22.39
C VAL A 579 -42.37 6.28 -23.00
N ALA A 580 -43.57 6.48 -22.52
CA ALA A 580 -44.79 5.86 -23.05
C ALA A 580 -45.13 6.40 -24.46
N LEU A 581 -44.99 7.72 -24.68
CA LEU A 581 -45.15 8.33 -25.97
C LEU A 581 -44.13 7.83 -27.00
N SER A 582 -42.85 7.74 -26.61
CA SER A 582 -41.78 7.18 -27.46
C SER A 582 -42.10 5.73 -27.91
N ASN A 583 -42.62 4.90 -26.96
CA ASN A 583 -43.02 3.52 -27.30
C ASN A 583 -44.26 3.49 -28.22
N LYS A 584 -45.20 4.44 -28.07
CA LYS A 584 -46.41 4.52 -28.89
C LYS A 584 -46.11 4.92 -30.33
N TYR A 585 -45.10 5.77 -30.55
CA TYR A 585 -44.66 6.18 -31.91
C TYR A 585 -43.70 5.19 -32.57
N LYS A 586 -43.25 4.13 -31.89
CA LYS A 586 -42.47 3.01 -32.43
C LYS A 586 -43.36 1.84 -32.89
N ASP A 587 -44.68 2.01 -32.96
CA ASP A 587 -45.59 1.00 -33.47
C ASP A 587 -45.24 0.72 -34.95
N PRO A 588 -45.04 -0.56 -35.35
CA PRO A 588 -44.61 -0.96 -36.69
C PRO A 588 -45.49 -0.38 -37.84
N MET A 589 -46.72 0.02 -37.52
CA MET A 589 -47.65 0.60 -38.48
C MET A 589 -47.21 1.98 -39.01
N TRP A 590 -46.24 2.62 -38.41
CA TRP A 590 -45.72 3.94 -38.80
C TRP A 590 -44.31 3.89 -39.41
N TYR A 591 -43.65 2.74 -39.37
CA TYR A 591 -42.26 2.58 -39.85
C TYR A 591 -42.14 1.89 -41.22
N ASP A 592 -43.25 1.42 -41.82
CA ASP A 592 -43.24 0.75 -43.12
C ASP A 592 -43.33 1.71 -44.31
N SER A 593 -43.20 3.01 -44.09
CA SER A 593 -42.94 3.98 -45.16
C SER A 593 -41.65 4.72 -44.83
N GLU A 594 -40.51 4.28 -45.37
CA GLU A 594 -39.38 5.18 -45.54
C GLU A 594 -39.92 6.44 -46.25
N PRO A 595 -39.90 7.63 -45.64
CA PRO A 595 -40.14 8.83 -46.43
C PRO A 595 -38.92 8.97 -47.33
N ASP A 596 -39.13 8.86 -48.63
CA ASP A 596 -38.25 9.41 -49.65
C ASP A 596 -38.11 10.91 -49.35
N ILE A 597 -37.20 11.27 -48.46
CA ILE A 597 -36.85 12.66 -48.20
C ILE A 597 -35.93 13.08 -49.34
N ASN A 598 -36.58 13.51 -50.39
CA ASN A 598 -35.97 14.24 -51.50
C ASN A 598 -35.60 15.64 -50.98
N TYR A 599 -34.34 15.87 -50.64
CA TYR A 599 -33.81 17.14 -50.09
C TYR A 599 -33.80 18.31 -51.06
N THR A 600 -34.53 18.26 -52.20
CA THR A 600 -34.40 19.26 -53.22
C THR A 600 -35.44 20.38 -53.19
N ASN A 601 -36.41 20.41 -52.26
CA ASN A 601 -37.37 21.50 -52.23
C ASN A 601 -37.97 21.82 -50.88
N SER A 602 -37.22 22.44 -49.98
CA SER A 602 -37.78 23.20 -48.87
C SER A 602 -37.25 24.63 -48.89
N TYR A 603 -37.95 25.51 -49.55
CA TYR A 603 -37.86 26.94 -49.29
C TYR A 603 -38.66 27.22 -48.02
N ILE A 604 -37.99 27.76 -47.01
CA ILE A 604 -38.62 28.37 -45.85
C ILE A 604 -38.66 29.87 -46.13
N VAL A 605 -39.87 30.43 -46.15
CA VAL A 605 -40.12 31.88 -46.07
C VAL A 605 -39.94 32.34 -44.62
#